data_5d4232729b8e46fbbbc0ef0d474d2212
#
_entry.id   5d4232729b8e46fbbbc0ef0d474d2212
#
_cell.length_a   1.000
_cell.length_b   1.000
_cell.length_c   1.000
_cell.angle_alpha   90.00
_cell.angle_beta   90.00
_cell.angle_gamma   90.00
#
_symmetry.space_group_name_H-M   'P 1'
#
loop_
_entity.id
_entity.type
_entity.pdbx_description
1 polymer ?
#
loop_
_entity_poly.entity_id
_entity_poly.type
_entity_poly.pdbx_seq_one_letter_code
_entity_poly.pdbx_strand_id
1 'polypeptide(L)'
;MTREEFEQLAGAGVILLDGATGSNLTKAGMPKGVSTELWVLEHPDILANLQKAYVEAGSQIVYAPTFGANRLKLADYGRENEVEELNARLVDISKKALAGTGALIAGDFSTPGKMLQPKGDLSYEELLESYTEQVTAVANAGVDLLVAETMLSVDETCVFMDAALSVCDLPIMCSLTLEADGSALFGGNAVEAVETLQEMGASAVGLNCSVGPDQLEAVVNSMKKVARVPVIVKPNAGLPKITPTGEAIYSMDAPTFAKYMNILVDAGAGIVGGCCGTCLLYTSPSPRDIS
;
A
#
# COMPACT_ATOMS: atom_id res chain seq x y z
N MET A 1 12.47 -9.89 -7.29
CA MET A 1 12.73 -9.27 -8.61
C MET A 1 13.79 -8.19 -8.49
N THR A 2 14.46 -7.82 -9.59
CA THR A 2 15.39 -6.68 -9.63
C THR A 2 14.66 -5.38 -9.94
N ARG A 3 15.32 -4.22 -9.70
CA ARG A 3 14.78 -2.91 -10.09
C ARG A 3 14.61 -2.78 -11.60
N GLU A 4 15.53 -3.33 -12.39
CA GLU A 4 15.44 -3.35 -13.86
C GLU A 4 14.23 -4.17 -14.35
N GLU A 5 13.97 -5.34 -13.74
CA GLU A 5 12.78 -6.14 -14.05
C GLU A 5 11.49 -5.39 -13.72
N PHE A 6 11.47 -4.62 -12.61
CA PHE A 6 10.33 -3.78 -12.26
C PHE A 6 10.12 -2.63 -13.26
N GLU A 7 11.19 -1.97 -13.69
CA GLU A 7 11.14 -0.92 -14.72
C GLU A 7 10.61 -1.46 -16.05
N GLN A 8 11.03 -2.66 -16.45
CA GLN A 8 10.52 -3.33 -17.65
C GLN A 8 9.03 -3.64 -17.52
N LEU A 9 8.60 -4.15 -16.37
CA LEU A 9 7.18 -4.42 -16.10
C LEU A 9 6.35 -3.12 -16.19
N ALA A 10 6.81 -2.05 -15.55
CA ALA A 10 6.14 -0.75 -15.56
C ALA A 10 6.13 -0.09 -16.96
N GLY A 11 7.16 -0.36 -17.77
CA GLY A 11 7.25 0.11 -19.14
C GLY A 11 6.35 -0.66 -20.13
N ALA A 12 5.87 -1.83 -19.77
CA ALA A 12 5.01 -2.67 -20.61
C ALA A 12 3.53 -2.23 -20.60
N GLY A 13 3.10 -1.44 -19.62
CA GLY A 13 1.72 -0.96 -19.50
C GLY A 13 1.34 -0.60 -18.08
N VAL A 14 0.06 -0.41 -17.84
CA VAL A 14 -0.47 -0.13 -16.51
C VAL A 14 -0.40 -1.39 -15.65
N ILE A 15 0.20 -1.27 -14.46
CA ILE A 15 0.27 -2.36 -13.48
C ILE A 15 -0.98 -2.32 -12.60
N LEU A 16 -1.62 -3.48 -12.44
CA LEU A 16 -2.76 -3.65 -11.53
C LEU A 16 -2.31 -4.18 -10.18
N LEU A 17 -2.60 -3.41 -9.13
CA LEU A 17 -2.47 -3.82 -7.74
C LEU A 17 -3.72 -4.55 -7.26
N ASP A 18 -3.66 -5.05 -6.04
CA ASP A 18 -4.84 -5.54 -5.32
C ASP A 18 -5.77 -4.40 -4.84
N GLY A 19 -6.79 -4.78 -4.10
CA GLY A 19 -7.74 -3.87 -3.46
C GLY A 19 -7.66 -3.89 -1.94
N ALA A 20 -8.75 -3.45 -1.31
CA ALA A 20 -8.85 -3.39 0.13
C ALA A 20 -8.67 -4.76 0.81
N THR A 21 -7.72 -4.85 1.72
CA THR A 21 -7.59 -6.01 2.62
C THR A 21 -8.46 -5.84 3.86
N GLY A 22 -8.22 -4.83 4.68
CA GLY A 22 -8.91 -4.63 5.96
C GLY A 22 -10.44 -4.58 5.85
N SER A 23 -10.99 -3.84 4.87
CA SER A 23 -12.44 -3.75 4.65
C SER A 23 -13.07 -5.12 4.32
N ASN A 24 -12.37 -5.95 3.55
CA ASN A 24 -12.87 -7.29 3.17
C ASN A 24 -12.72 -8.29 4.31
N LEU A 25 -11.65 -8.22 5.10
CA LEU A 25 -11.49 -9.04 6.30
C LEU A 25 -12.57 -8.71 7.35
N THR A 26 -12.90 -7.42 7.52
CA THR A 26 -14.02 -6.99 8.40
C THR A 26 -15.36 -7.58 7.92
N LYS A 27 -15.65 -7.56 6.62
CA LYS A 27 -16.83 -8.22 6.05
C LYS A 27 -16.82 -9.74 6.26
N ALA A 28 -15.65 -10.35 6.32
CA ALA A 28 -15.46 -11.78 6.59
C ALA A 28 -15.50 -12.14 8.07
N GLY A 29 -15.73 -11.17 8.96
CA GLY A 29 -15.93 -11.40 10.39
C GLY A 29 -14.80 -10.94 11.30
N MET A 30 -13.77 -10.23 10.78
CA MET A 30 -12.73 -9.65 11.63
C MET A 30 -13.35 -8.58 12.55
N PRO A 31 -13.19 -8.71 13.88
CA PRO A 31 -13.71 -7.72 14.83
C PRO A 31 -13.01 -6.36 14.67
N LYS A 32 -13.69 -5.29 15.08
CA LYS A 32 -13.07 -3.96 15.17
C LYS A 32 -12.06 -3.91 16.32
N GLY A 33 -10.97 -3.17 16.12
CA GLY A 33 -9.98 -2.90 17.17
C GLY A 33 -9.00 -4.03 17.45
N VAL A 34 -8.99 -5.08 16.65
CA VAL A 34 -7.96 -6.12 16.69
C VAL A 34 -6.84 -5.79 15.69
N SER A 35 -5.63 -6.32 15.92
CA SER A 35 -4.58 -6.28 14.90
C SER A 35 -5.00 -7.15 13.72
N THR A 36 -4.97 -6.57 12.54
CA THR A 36 -5.22 -7.29 11.28
C THR A 36 -4.24 -8.44 11.10
N GLU A 37 -2.97 -8.20 11.39
CA GLU A 37 -1.87 -9.14 11.25
C GLU A 37 -2.07 -10.37 12.15
N LEU A 38 -2.36 -10.14 13.43
CA LEU A 38 -2.59 -11.22 14.38
C LEU A 38 -3.86 -12.02 14.03
N TRP A 39 -4.92 -11.32 13.63
CA TRP A 39 -6.16 -11.98 13.21
C TRP A 39 -5.96 -12.84 11.94
N VAL A 40 -5.18 -12.36 10.99
CA VAL A 40 -4.85 -13.12 9.77
C VAL A 40 -4.05 -14.39 10.10
N LEU A 41 -3.14 -14.34 11.06
CA LEU A 41 -2.41 -15.55 11.51
C LEU A 41 -3.32 -16.62 12.12
N GLU A 42 -4.44 -16.21 12.69
CA GLU A 42 -5.49 -17.13 13.22
C GLU A 42 -6.47 -17.59 12.12
N HIS A 43 -6.62 -16.80 11.03
CA HIS A 43 -7.57 -17.05 9.96
C HIS A 43 -6.90 -16.96 8.56
N PRO A 44 -5.81 -17.71 8.32
CA PRO A 44 -4.99 -17.54 7.11
C PRO A 44 -5.76 -17.82 5.81
N ASP A 45 -6.71 -18.74 5.83
CA ASP A 45 -7.49 -19.11 4.65
C ASP A 45 -8.37 -17.97 4.14
N ILE A 46 -8.84 -17.07 5.02
CA ILE A 46 -9.67 -15.94 4.64
C ILE A 46 -8.84 -14.96 3.79
N LEU A 47 -7.63 -14.63 4.23
CA LEU A 47 -6.72 -13.79 3.45
C LEU A 47 -6.29 -14.49 2.17
N ALA A 48 -5.89 -15.77 2.25
CA ALA A 48 -5.45 -16.54 1.09
C ALA A 48 -6.51 -16.56 -0.03
N ASN A 49 -7.78 -16.75 0.32
CA ASN A 49 -8.88 -16.72 -0.63
C ASN A 49 -9.09 -15.32 -1.23
N LEU A 50 -8.97 -14.26 -0.43
CA LEU A 50 -9.08 -12.88 -0.91
C LEU A 50 -7.97 -12.56 -1.92
N GLN A 51 -6.71 -12.91 -1.62
CA GLN A 51 -5.57 -12.66 -2.50
C GLN A 51 -5.68 -13.43 -3.82
N LYS A 52 -6.09 -14.72 -3.77
CA LYS A 52 -6.37 -15.50 -4.99
C LYS A 52 -7.42 -14.83 -5.85
N ALA A 53 -8.51 -14.37 -5.25
CA ALA A 53 -9.59 -13.72 -5.97
C ALA A 53 -9.13 -12.38 -6.62
N TYR A 54 -8.22 -11.62 -5.98
CA TYR A 54 -7.62 -10.45 -6.60
C TYR A 54 -6.77 -10.82 -7.82
N VAL A 55 -5.95 -11.87 -7.72
CA VAL A 55 -5.14 -12.33 -8.86
C VAL A 55 -6.03 -12.86 -10.00
N GLU A 56 -7.09 -13.61 -9.69
CA GLU A 56 -8.09 -14.06 -10.68
C GLU A 56 -8.81 -12.89 -11.35
N ALA A 57 -8.98 -11.77 -10.63
CA ALA A 57 -9.53 -10.53 -11.15
C ALA A 57 -8.51 -9.70 -11.98
N GLY A 58 -7.23 -10.08 -12.02
CA GLY A 58 -6.20 -9.47 -12.85
C GLY A 58 -5.11 -8.72 -12.10
N SER A 59 -5.08 -8.73 -10.77
CA SER A 59 -4.00 -8.10 -10.00
C SER A 59 -2.66 -8.78 -10.29
N GLN A 60 -1.65 -7.97 -10.60
CA GLN A 60 -0.29 -8.41 -10.93
C GLN A 60 0.64 -8.34 -9.72
N ILE A 61 0.35 -7.41 -8.80
CA ILE A 61 1.06 -7.25 -7.52
C ILE A 61 0.04 -7.30 -6.39
N VAL A 62 0.30 -8.13 -5.39
CA VAL A 62 -0.54 -8.30 -4.19
C VAL A 62 0.29 -7.94 -2.97
N TYR A 63 -0.30 -7.23 -2.03
CA TYR A 63 0.37 -6.82 -0.82
C TYR A 63 0.29 -7.91 0.25
N ALA A 64 1.43 -8.27 0.83
CA ALA A 64 1.48 -9.15 2.00
C ALA A 64 0.84 -8.46 3.21
N PRO A 65 0.22 -9.20 4.14
CA PRO A 65 -0.49 -8.57 5.28
C PRO A 65 0.48 -8.16 6.40
N THR A 66 1.52 -7.41 6.07
CA THR A 66 2.60 -7.01 6.99
C THR A 66 2.53 -5.54 7.41
N PHE A 67 1.52 -4.81 6.96
CA PHE A 67 1.28 -3.38 7.12
C PHE A 67 1.61 -2.83 8.53
N GLY A 68 1.08 -3.44 9.59
CA GLY A 68 1.27 -3.04 10.98
C GLY A 68 2.21 -3.96 11.78
N ALA A 69 2.94 -4.87 11.13
CA ALA A 69 3.79 -5.85 11.82
C ALA A 69 5.18 -5.30 12.21
N ASN A 70 5.28 -4.00 12.53
CA ASN A 70 6.48 -3.38 13.09
C ASN A 70 6.48 -3.41 14.63
N ARG A 71 7.67 -3.29 15.22
CA ARG A 71 7.88 -3.33 16.68
C ARG A 71 6.97 -2.37 17.43
N LEU A 72 6.83 -1.14 16.94
CA LEU A 72 6.08 -0.07 17.61
C LEU A 72 4.57 -0.36 17.66
N LYS A 73 4.01 -0.95 16.62
CA LYS A 73 2.61 -1.39 16.56
C LYS A 73 2.39 -2.68 17.34
N LEU A 74 3.29 -3.63 17.23
CA LEU A 74 3.21 -4.91 17.93
C LEU A 74 3.31 -4.75 19.44
N ALA A 75 3.96 -3.69 19.93
CA ALA A 75 4.03 -3.34 21.37
C ALA A 75 2.63 -3.10 21.98
N ASP A 76 1.67 -2.59 21.21
CA ASP A 76 0.29 -2.38 21.67
C ASP A 76 -0.40 -3.73 22.03
N TYR A 77 0.16 -4.84 21.58
CA TYR A 77 -0.32 -6.21 21.79
C TYR A 77 0.66 -7.08 22.60
N GLY A 78 1.77 -6.49 23.13
CA GLY A 78 2.81 -7.22 23.85
C GLY A 78 3.60 -8.20 22.98
N ARG A 79 3.70 -7.94 21.68
CA ARG A 79 4.35 -8.80 20.69
C ARG A 79 5.56 -8.14 20.00
N GLU A 80 6.10 -7.07 20.57
CA GLU A 80 7.21 -6.28 20.01
C GLU A 80 8.50 -7.07 19.75
N ASN A 81 8.68 -8.20 20.43
CA ASN A 81 9.86 -9.07 20.27
C ASN A 81 9.65 -10.19 19.22
N GLU A 82 8.53 -10.20 18.50
CA GLU A 82 8.17 -11.26 17.57
C GLU A 82 8.15 -10.76 16.11
N VAL A 83 8.76 -9.61 15.81
CA VAL A 83 8.73 -8.97 14.49
C VAL A 83 9.18 -9.93 13.38
N GLU A 84 10.32 -10.62 13.56
CA GLU A 84 10.86 -11.55 12.56
C GLU A 84 9.91 -12.73 12.33
N GLU A 85 9.47 -13.40 13.40
CA GLU A 85 8.60 -14.57 13.28
C GLU A 85 7.26 -14.22 12.65
N LEU A 86 6.61 -13.14 13.11
CA LEU A 86 5.28 -12.75 12.64
C LEU A 86 5.32 -12.35 11.17
N ASN A 87 6.27 -11.50 10.76
CA ASN A 87 6.41 -11.11 9.36
C ASN A 87 6.71 -12.31 8.44
N ALA A 88 7.59 -13.23 8.86
CA ALA A 88 7.87 -14.45 8.09
C ALA A 88 6.60 -15.29 7.87
N ARG A 89 5.79 -15.49 8.91
CA ARG A 89 4.52 -16.24 8.84
C ARG A 89 3.47 -15.54 7.96
N LEU A 90 3.37 -14.21 8.05
CA LEU A 90 2.44 -13.41 7.25
C LEU A 90 2.79 -13.47 5.76
N VAL A 91 4.07 -13.31 5.42
CA VAL A 91 4.54 -13.46 4.03
C VAL A 91 4.32 -14.88 3.51
N ASP A 92 4.54 -15.91 4.33
CA ASP A 92 4.33 -17.31 3.95
C ASP A 92 2.87 -17.60 3.56
N ILE A 93 1.89 -16.97 4.21
CA ILE A 93 0.47 -17.08 3.81
C ILE A 93 0.30 -16.61 2.37
N SER A 94 0.81 -15.43 2.01
CA SER A 94 0.72 -14.89 0.65
C SER A 94 1.47 -15.76 -0.35
N LYS A 95 2.68 -16.22 -0.03
CA LYS A 95 3.48 -17.11 -0.90
C LYS A 95 2.75 -18.42 -1.21
N LYS A 96 2.14 -19.04 -0.20
CA LYS A 96 1.35 -20.26 -0.39
C LYS A 96 0.08 -20.01 -1.18
N ALA A 97 -0.62 -18.90 -0.90
CA ALA A 97 -1.84 -18.53 -1.62
C ALA A 97 -1.60 -18.32 -3.11
N LEU A 98 -0.49 -17.67 -3.46
CA LEU A 98 -0.21 -17.21 -4.82
C LEU A 98 0.78 -18.10 -5.58
N ALA A 99 1.17 -19.24 -5.01
CA ALA A 99 2.08 -20.18 -5.65
C ALA A 99 1.57 -20.61 -7.04
N GLY A 100 2.41 -20.43 -8.06
CA GLY A 100 2.10 -20.82 -9.45
C GLY A 100 1.21 -19.85 -10.22
N THR A 101 0.78 -18.72 -9.64
CA THR A 101 -0.05 -17.71 -10.33
C THR A 101 0.77 -16.73 -11.18
N GLY A 102 2.05 -16.54 -10.87
CA GLY A 102 2.89 -15.52 -11.49
C GLY A 102 2.69 -14.11 -10.93
N ALA A 103 1.77 -13.91 -10.00
CA ALA A 103 1.60 -12.62 -9.31
C ALA A 103 2.79 -12.35 -8.38
N LEU A 104 3.19 -11.08 -8.29
CA LEU A 104 4.27 -10.61 -7.43
C LEU A 104 3.73 -10.29 -6.03
N ILE A 105 4.54 -10.50 -5.01
CA ILE A 105 4.22 -10.20 -3.62
C ILE A 105 5.03 -9.00 -3.17
N ALA A 106 4.35 -7.92 -2.80
CA ALA A 106 4.96 -6.76 -2.15
C ALA A 106 4.92 -6.92 -0.63
N GLY A 107 6.06 -6.79 0.03
CA GLY A 107 6.09 -6.57 1.47
C GLY A 107 5.51 -5.20 1.79
N ASP A 108 4.50 -5.15 2.66
CA ASP A 108 3.71 -3.96 2.93
C ASP A 108 4.08 -3.33 4.27
N PHE A 109 4.36 -2.04 4.26
CA PHE A 109 4.79 -1.25 5.41
C PHE A 109 3.96 0.03 5.51
N SER A 110 3.72 0.48 6.74
CA SER A 110 3.01 1.72 6.98
C SER A 110 3.51 2.43 8.24
N THR A 111 2.90 3.58 8.51
CA THR A 111 3.18 4.38 9.71
C THR A 111 3.01 3.56 11.00
N PRO A 112 3.89 3.72 12.00
CA PRO A 112 3.71 3.12 13.31
C PRO A 112 2.59 3.78 14.13
N GLY A 113 1.92 4.82 13.58
CA GLY A 113 0.87 5.57 14.25
C GLY A 113 1.38 6.58 15.28
N LYS A 114 2.69 6.87 15.27
CA LYS A 114 3.34 7.88 16.10
C LYS A 114 3.99 8.92 15.18
N MET A 115 3.94 10.20 15.56
CA MET A 115 4.55 11.25 14.76
C MET A 115 6.02 11.43 15.10
N LEU A 116 6.82 11.71 14.06
CA LEU A 116 8.21 12.11 14.20
C LEU A 116 8.37 13.46 14.92
N GLN A 117 9.48 13.61 15.65
CA GLN A 117 9.92 14.89 16.17
C GLN A 117 10.12 15.90 15.01
N PRO A 118 9.88 17.21 15.23
CA PRO A 118 9.44 17.83 16.49
C PRO A 118 7.91 17.84 16.67
N LYS A 119 7.13 17.25 15.76
CA LYS A 119 5.65 17.23 15.80
C LYS A 119 5.11 16.19 16.78
N GLY A 120 5.85 15.13 17.04
CA GLY A 120 5.56 14.08 18.00
C GLY A 120 6.78 13.70 18.83
N ASP A 121 6.72 12.55 19.48
CA ASP A 121 7.75 12.08 20.41
C ASP A 121 8.72 11.05 19.80
N LEU A 122 8.41 10.52 18.58
CA LEU A 122 9.21 9.50 17.93
C LEU A 122 10.46 10.11 17.31
N SER A 123 11.65 9.63 17.70
CA SER A 123 12.90 10.06 17.08
C SER A 123 13.12 9.39 15.73
N TYR A 124 13.98 10.02 14.90
CA TYR A 124 14.40 9.45 13.62
C TYR A 124 15.05 8.07 13.83
N GLU A 125 15.92 7.94 14.82
CA GLU A 125 16.67 6.74 15.11
C GLU A 125 15.75 5.57 15.53
N GLU A 126 14.77 5.84 16.40
CA GLU A 126 13.79 4.83 16.83
C GLU A 126 12.93 4.33 15.66
N LEU A 127 12.52 5.24 14.79
CA LEU A 127 11.73 4.87 13.61
C LEU A 127 12.58 4.11 12.59
N LEU A 128 13.81 4.55 12.36
CA LEU A 128 14.76 3.88 11.47
C LEU A 128 15.05 2.45 11.94
N GLU A 129 15.30 2.26 13.25
CA GLU A 129 15.50 0.93 13.83
C GLU A 129 14.27 0.03 13.63
N SER A 130 13.08 0.54 13.91
CA SER A 130 11.84 -0.20 13.74
C SER A 130 11.59 -0.62 12.29
N TYR A 131 11.79 0.29 11.33
CA TYR A 131 11.66 -0.06 9.91
C TYR A 131 12.76 -1.01 9.44
N THR A 132 14.01 -0.80 9.86
CA THR A 132 15.13 -1.69 9.49
C THR A 132 14.86 -3.13 9.94
N GLU A 133 14.36 -3.32 11.17
CA GLU A 133 13.99 -4.64 11.70
C GLU A 133 12.89 -5.29 10.85
N GLN A 134 11.81 -4.56 10.59
CA GLN A 134 10.68 -5.10 9.83
C GLN A 134 11.07 -5.38 8.37
N VAL A 135 11.80 -4.47 7.71
CA VAL A 135 12.27 -4.66 6.33
C VAL A 135 13.17 -5.88 6.25
N THR A 136 14.08 -6.07 7.22
CA THR A 136 14.95 -7.25 7.28
C THR A 136 14.13 -8.54 7.34
N ALA A 137 13.13 -8.59 8.22
CA ALA A 137 12.25 -9.75 8.39
C ALA A 137 11.48 -10.06 7.10
N VAL A 138 10.87 -9.05 6.48
CA VAL A 138 10.06 -9.19 5.27
C VAL A 138 10.90 -9.55 4.05
N ALA A 139 12.07 -8.91 3.86
CA ALA A 139 12.97 -9.23 2.76
C ALA A 139 13.50 -10.67 2.87
N ASN A 140 13.90 -11.10 4.08
CA ASN A 140 14.35 -12.48 4.33
C ASN A 140 13.23 -13.51 4.12
N ALA A 141 11.97 -13.14 4.33
CA ALA A 141 10.82 -13.99 4.03
C ALA A 141 10.61 -14.21 2.52
N GLY A 142 11.26 -13.42 1.67
CA GLY A 142 11.34 -13.62 0.22
C GLY A 142 10.15 -13.04 -0.53
N VAL A 143 9.85 -11.77 -0.31
CA VAL A 143 8.96 -10.95 -1.15
C VAL A 143 9.67 -10.50 -2.43
N ASP A 144 8.91 -10.09 -3.44
CA ASP A 144 9.45 -9.65 -4.73
C ASP A 144 9.85 -8.17 -4.74
N LEU A 145 9.14 -7.35 -3.97
CA LEU A 145 9.35 -5.91 -3.84
C LEU A 145 8.83 -5.41 -2.49
N LEU A 146 9.09 -4.15 -2.17
CA LEU A 146 8.62 -3.48 -0.94
C LEU A 146 7.66 -2.36 -1.29
N VAL A 147 6.69 -2.10 -0.42
CA VAL A 147 5.80 -0.93 -0.51
C VAL A 147 5.61 -0.29 0.86
N ALA A 148 5.89 1.02 0.95
CA ALA A 148 5.39 1.85 2.03
C ALA A 148 4.07 2.48 1.60
N GLU A 149 2.94 2.08 2.22
CA GLU A 149 1.63 2.62 1.86
C GLU A 149 0.97 3.37 3.02
N THR A 150 0.07 4.28 2.68
CA THR A 150 -0.67 5.10 3.66
C THR A 150 0.26 5.93 4.55
N MET A 151 1.38 6.36 3.98
CA MET A 151 2.33 7.21 4.69
C MET A 151 1.73 8.60 4.92
N LEU A 152 1.98 9.18 6.09
CA LEU A 152 1.31 10.42 6.53
C LEU A 152 2.16 11.67 6.31
N SER A 153 3.45 11.52 6.03
CA SER A 153 4.36 12.62 5.71
C SER A 153 5.50 12.17 4.80
N VAL A 154 6.09 13.13 4.08
CA VAL A 154 7.29 12.88 3.27
C VAL A 154 8.47 12.49 4.16
N ASP A 155 8.66 13.18 5.28
CA ASP A 155 9.77 12.92 6.22
C ASP A 155 9.76 11.48 6.74
N GLU A 156 8.60 10.98 7.17
CA GLU A 156 8.46 9.60 7.65
C GLU A 156 8.77 8.58 6.53
N THR A 157 8.32 8.89 5.31
CA THR A 157 8.57 8.02 4.15
C THR A 157 10.06 7.99 3.79
N CYS A 158 10.80 9.10 3.99
CA CYS A 158 12.25 9.13 3.84
C CYS A 158 12.97 8.21 4.84
N VAL A 159 12.51 8.15 6.10
CA VAL A 159 13.07 7.21 7.09
C VAL A 159 12.86 5.76 6.65
N PHE A 160 11.68 5.44 6.12
CA PHE A 160 11.44 4.12 5.54
C PHE A 160 12.39 3.83 4.37
N MET A 161 12.59 4.79 3.47
CA MET A 161 13.52 4.65 2.33
C MET A 161 14.95 4.38 2.82
N ASP A 162 15.43 5.11 3.81
CA ASP A 162 16.76 4.91 4.40
C ASP A 162 16.90 3.50 4.99
N ALA A 163 15.90 3.02 5.71
CA ALA A 163 15.86 1.66 6.23
C ALA A 163 15.90 0.62 5.10
N ALA A 164 15.02 0.73 4.12
CA ALA A 164 14.90 -0.24 3.03
C ALA A 164 16.16 -0.34 2.18
N LEU A 165 16.76 0.81 1.83
CA LEU A 165 17.99 0.89 1.05
C LEU A 165 19.22 0.35 1.81
N SER A 166 19.20 0.40 3.15
CA SER A 166 20.26 -0.16 3.97
C SER A 166 20.22 -1.69 4.06
N VAL A 167 19.07 -2.29 3.79
CA VAL A 167 18.82 -3.73 3.98
C VAL A 167 18.90 -4.53 2.67
N CYS A 168 18.33 -4.01 1.58
CA CYS A 168 18.21 -4.79 0.34
C CYS A 168 18.13 -3.92 -0.92
N ASP A 169 18.28 -4.58 -2.08
CA ASP A 169 18.21 -3.95 -3.41
C ASP A 169 16.86 -4.17 -4.13
N LEU A 170 15.84 -4.62 -3.39
CA LEU A 170 14.50 -4.82 -3.95
C LEU A 170 13.91 -3.51 -4.49
N PRO A 171 13.01 -3.56 -5.51
CA PRO A 171 12.24 -2.39 -5.90
C PRO A 171 11.41 -1.87 -4.73
N ILE A 172 11.33 -0.55 -4.57
CA ILE A 172 10.60 0.09 -3.48
C ILE A 172 9.53 1.00 -4.07
N MET A 173 8.28 0.74 -3.74
CA MET A 173 7.15 1.60 -4.02
C MET A 173 6.81 2.43 -2.79
N CYS A 174 6.41 3.70 -2.97
CA CYS A 174 5.97 4.56 -1.88
C CYS A 174 4.65 5.24 -2.24
N SER A 175 3.66 5.17 -1.35
CA SER A 175 2.41 5.92 -1.49
C SER A 175 2.01 6.61 -0.19
N LEU A 176 1.58 7.86 -0.32
CA LEU A 176 1.16 8.69 0.78
C LEU A 176 -0.36 8.84 0.78
N THR A 177 -0.93 9.03 1.96
CA THR A 177 -2.30 9.51 2.10
C THR A 177 -2.31 11.01 1.88
N LEU A 178 -2.93 11.45 0.77
CA LEU A 178 -3.00 12.85 0.36
C LEU A 178 -4.45 13.32 0.33
N GLU A 179 -4.67 14.55 0.77
CA GLU A 179 -5.96 15.23 0.61
C GLU A 179 -6.23 15.60 -0.86
N ALA A 180 -7.44 16.04 -1.18
CA ALA A 180 -7.83 16.40 -2.54
C ALA A 180 -7.03 17.57 -3.14
N ASP A 181 -6.39 18.39 -2.31
CA ASP A 181 -5.48 19.46 -2.72
C ASP A 181 -4.02 18.99 -2.90
N GLY A 182 -3.73 17.71 -2.63
CA GLY A 182 -2.40 17.11 -2.72
C GLY A 182 -1.52 17.29 -1.50
N SER A 183 -2.04 17.82 -0.39
CA SER A 183 -1.29 17.92 0.87
C SER A 183 -1.26 16.60 1.63
N ALA A 184 -0.14 16.28 2.28
CA ALA A 184 -0.03 15.16 3.21
C ALA A 184 -0.44 15.59 4.62
N LEU A 185 -1.03 14.67 5.39
CA LEU A 185 -1.65 14.97 6.69
C LEU A 185 -0.66 15.57 7.71
N PHE A 186 0.58 15.07 7.73
CA PHE A 186 1.60 15.49 8.71
C PHE A 186 2.81 16.17 8.08
N GLY A 187 2.73 16.56 6.82
CA GLY A 187 3.73 17.39 6.15
C GLY A 187 4.18 16.90 4.80
N GLY A 188 4.46 17.85 3.94
CA GLY A 188 4.75 17.65 2.54
C GLY A 188 3.52 17.68 1.64
N ASN A 189 3.74 17.45 0.37
CA ASN A 189 2.71 17.43 -0.65
C ASN A 189 3.06 16.44 -1.77
N ALA A 190 2.12 16.23 -2.68
CA ALA A 190 2.24 15.28 -3.78
C ALA A 190 3.49 15.47 -4.66
N VAL A 191 3.82 16.71 -4.99
CA VAL A 191 4.98 17.05 -5.85
C VAL A 191 6.28 16.81 -5.10
N GLU A 192 6.38 17.31 -3.87
CA GLU A 192 7.52 17.09 -2.98
C GLU A 192 7.78 15.60 -2.73
N ALA A 193 6.72 14.82 -2.50
CA ALA A 193 6.85 13.36 -2.33
C ALA A 193 7.49 12.71 -3.56
N VAL A 194 7.02 13.03 -4.76
CA VAL A 194 7.59 12.47 -6.00
C VAL A 194 9.03 12.89 -6.17
N GLU A 195 9.34 14.20 -6.06
CA GLU A 195 10.69 14.70 -6.27
C GLU A 195 11.68 14.09 -5.28
N THR A 196 11.34 14.10 -3.98
CA THR A 196 12.22 13.60 -2.92
C THR A 196 12.43 12.08 -3.01
N LEU A 197 11.34 11.30 -3.09
CA LEU A 197 11.44 9.85 -2.99
C LEU A 197 12.06 9.21 -4.25
N GLN A 198 11.80 9.75 -5.44
CA GLN A 198 12.48 9.29 -6.65
C GLN A 198 13.98 9.59 -6.64
N GLU A 199 14.42 10.73 -6.10
CA GLU A 199 15.85 11.02 -5.92
C GLU A 199 16.51 10.06 -4.90
N MET A 200 15.79 9.63 -3.89
CA MET A 200 16.26 8.60 -2.97
C MET A 200 16.31 7.19 -3.60
N GLY A 201 15.71 6.99 -4.78
CA GLY A 201 15.73 5.72 -5.50
C GLY A 201 14.47 4.88 -5.35
N ALA A 202 13.33 5.48 -5.00
CA ALA A 202 12.04 4.80 -5.09
C ALA A 202 11.74 4.38 -6.54
N SER A 203 11.26 3.16 -6.73
CA SER A 203 10.92 2.60 -8.05
C SER A 203 9.54 3.07 -8.57
N ALA A 204 8.67 3.51 -7.66
CA ALA A 204 7.39 4.15 -7.96
C ALA A 204 6.95 5.02 -6.77
N VAL A 205 6.28 6.13 -7.03
CA VAL A 205 5.76 7.03 -5.98
C VAL A 205 4.32 7.42 -6.31
N GLY A 206 3.48 7.54 -5.30
CA GLY A 206 2.09 7.89 -5.53
C GLY A 206 1.28 8.17 -4.29
N LEU A 207 -0.01 7.89 -4.40
CA LEU A 207 -0.99 8.13 -3.36
C LEU A 207 -1.92 6.91 -3.17
N ASN A 208 -2.41 6.75 -1.96
CA ASN A 208 -3.44 5.78 -1.65
C ASN A 208 -4.36 6.27 -0.52
N CYS A 209 -5.50 5.59 -0.35
CA CYS A 209 -6.48 5.92 0.68
C CYS A 209 -7.10 7.34 0.51
N SER A 210 -7.43 8.02 1.61
CA SER A 210 -7.98 9.37 1.72
C SER A 210 -9.31 9.56 0.98
N VAL A 211 -9.28 10.03 -0.25
CA VAL A 211 -10.46 10.38 -1.05
C VAL A 211 -10.78 9.37 -2.16
N GLY A 212 -11.88 9.57 -2.85
CA GLY A 212 -12.24 8.79 -4.03
C GLY A 212 -11.51 9.24 -5.30
N PRO A 213 -11.50 8.42 -6.35
CA PRO A 213 -10.79 8.72 -7.60
C PRO A 213 -11.36 9.93 -8.33
N ASP A 214 -12.59 10.32 -8.04
CA ASP A 214 -13.30 11.49 -8.61
C ASP A 214 -12.66 12.84 -8.21
N GLN A 215 -11.76 12.85 -7.21
CA GLN A 215 -11.14 14.07 -6.68
C GLN A 215 -9.63 14.17 -6.95
N LEU A 216 -9.04 13.21 -7.65
CA LEU A 216 -7.57 13.06 -7.69
C LEU A 216 -6.93 13.46 -9.03
N GLU A 217 -7.70 13.79 -10.07
CA GLU A 217 -7.13 14.07 -11.40
C GLU A 217 -6.08 15.21 -11.37
N ALA A 218 -6.37 16.29 -10.67
CA ALA A 218 -5.44 17.42 -10.57
C ALA A 218 -4.14 17.06 -9.83
N VAL A 219 -4.25 16.22 -8.78
CA VAL A 219 -3.09 15.75 -8.00
C VAL A 219 -2.24 14.82 -8.85
N VAL A 220 -2.85 13.83 -9.54
CA VAL A 220 -2.13 12.90 -10.42
C VAL A 220 -1.43 13.66 -11.55
N ASN A 221 -2.10 14.62 -12.18
CA ASN A 221 -1.50 15.50 -13.20
C ASN A 221 -0.28 16.27 -12.65
N SER A 222 -0.35 16.76 -11.42
CA SER A 222 0.78 17.49 -10.80
C SER A 222 1.96 16.55 -10.51
N MET A 223 1.70 15.35 -9.99
CA MET A 223 2.73 14.34 -9.76
C MET A 223 3.39 13.91 -11.08
N LYS A 224 2.59 13.67 -12.13
CA LYS A 224 3.10 13.22 -13.42
C LYS A 224 4.04 14.20 -14.09
N LYS A 225 3.87 15.51 -13.88
CA LYS A 225 4.74 16.54 -14.45
C LYS A 225 6.19 16.45 -13.96
N VAL A 226 6.40 15.96 -12.74
CA VAL A 226 7.74 15.86 -12.10
C VAL A 226 8.24 14.41 -11.99
N ALA A 227 7.35 13.44 -12.19
CA ALA A 227 7.69 12.03 -12.04
C ALA A 227 8.54 11.50 -13.20
N ARG A 228 9.65 10.87 -12.85
CA ARG A 228 10.49 10.03 -13.73
C ARG A 228 10.24 8.53 -13.50
N VAL A 229 9.53 8.21 -12.42
CA VAL A 229 9.09 6.85 -12.05
C VAL A 229 7.58 6.73 -12.23
N PRO A 230 7.02 5.52 -12.29
CA PRO A 230 5.57 5.31 -12.35
C PRO A 230 4.84 5.99 -11.20
N VAL A 231 3.68 6.59 -11.49
CA VAL A 231 2.79 7.17 -10.47
C VAL A 231 1.79 6.13 -10.01
N ILE A 232 1.73 5.89 -8.69
CA ILE A 232 0.80 4.97 -8.04
C ILE A 232 -0.48 5.70 -7.67
N VAL A 233 -1.63 5.10 -7.97
CA VAL A 233 -2.95 5.61 -7.57
C VAL A 233 -3.82 4.46 -7.07
N LYS A 234 -4.08 4.43 -5.76
CA LYS A 234 -4.83 3.35 -5.06
C LYS A 234 -5.89 3.96 -4.12
N PRO A 235 -6.93 4.64 -4.66
CA PRO A 235 -7.89 5.43 -3.88
C PRO A 235 -8.94 4.59 -3.17
N ASN A 236 -9.68 5.22 -2.27
CA ASN A 236 -10.89 4.65 -1.66
C ASN A 236 -12.05 4.59 -2.67
N ALA A 237 -13.06 3.77 -2.38
CA ALA A 237 -14.32 3.72 -3.13
C ALA A 237 -15.23 4.94 -2.82
N GLY A 238 -14.68 6.14 -2.93
CA GLY A 238 -15.29 7.40 -2.52
C GLY A 238 -14.99 7.76 -1.06
N LEU A 239 -15.61 8.84 -0.57
CA LEU A 239 -15.48 9.26 0.83
C LEU A 239 -16.29 8.34 1.75
N PRO A 240 -15.73 7.91 2.89
CA PRO A 240 -16.46 7.11 3.85
C PRO A 240 -17.57 7.92 4.54
N LYS A 241 -18.76 7.35 4.63
CA LYS A 241 -19.83 7.83 5.51
C LYS A 241 -19.85 6.96 6.75
N ILE A 242 -19.66 7.58 7.91
CA ILE A 242 -19.71 6.86 9.18
C ILE A 242 -21.16 6.71 9.62
N THR A 243 -21.61 5.47 9.81
CA THR A 243 -22.93 5.17 10.35
C THR A 243 -23.03 5.49 11.84
N PRO A 244 -24.24 5.57 12.42
CA PRO A 244 -24.41 5.70 13.86
C PRO A 244 -23.76 4.55 14.67
N THR A 245 -23.56 3.40 14.05
CA THR A 245 -22.87 2.22 14.63
C THR A 245 -21.35 2.27 14.45
N GLY A 246 -20.81 3.37 13.86
CA GLY A 246 -19.38 3.55 13.64
C GLY A 246 -18.82 2.73 12.45
N GLU A 247 -19.67 2.30 11.53
CA GLU A 247 -19.22 1.61 10.30
C GLU A 247 -18.94 2.62 9.20
N ALA A 248 -17.82 2.43 8.48
CA ALA A 248 -17.54 3.19 7.28
C ALA A 248 -18.26 2.53 6.09
N ILE A 249 -19.16 3.27 5.46
CA ILE A 249 -19.84 2.88 4.22
C ILE A 249 -19.27 3.73 3.10
N TYR A 250 -18.85 3.06 2.03
CA TYR A 250 -18.36 3.69 0.81
C TYR A 250 -19.47 3.68 -0.24
N SER A 251 -19.70 4.81 -0.90
CA SER A 251 -20.88 5.03 -1.74
C SER A 251 -20.63 4.87 -3.23
N MET A 252 -19.37 4.74 -3.65
CA MET A 252 -19.03 4.59 -5.07
C MET A 252 -19.21 3.13 -5.50
N ASP A 253 -19.93 2.90 -6.58
CA ASP A 253 -20.08 1.57 -7.18
C ASP A 253 -18.91 1.24 -8.13
N ALA A 254 -18.77 -0.02 -8.52
CA ALA A 254 -17.68 -0.49 -9.35
C ALA A 254 -17.61 0.19 -10.74
N PRO A 255 -18.70 0.36 -11.49
CA PRO A 255 -18.66 1.08 -12.78
C PRO A 255 -18.20 2.53 -12.64
N THR A 256 -18.68 3.23 -11.62
CA THR A 256 -18.28 4.62 -11.34
C THR A 256 -16.80 4.70 -10.94
N PHE A 257 -16.34 3.79 -10.10
CA PHE A 257 -14.92 3.70 -9.71
C PHE A 257 -14.05 3.48 -10.95
N ALA A 258 -14.35 2.47 -11.76
CA ALA A 258 -13.61 2.16 -13.00
C ALA A 258 -13.56 3.35 -13.96
N LYS A 259 -14.67 4.07 -14.14
CA LYS A 259 -14.72 5.29 -14.96
C LYS A 259 -13.71 6.34 -14.51
N TYR A 260 -13.66 6.64 -13.20
CA TYR A 260 -12.72 7.62 -12.68
C TYR A 260 -11.28 7.11 -12.68
N MET A 261 -11.06 5.81 -12.44
CA MET A 261 -9.71 5.23 -12.55
C MET A 261 -9.16 5.35 -13.98
N ASN A 262 -9.99 5.20 -15.03
CA ASN A 262 -9.57 5.43 -16.41
C ASN A 262 -9.14 6.89 -16.63
N ILE A 263 -9.85 7.87 -16.07
CA ILE A 263 -9.46 9.27 -16.12
C ILE A 263 -8.08 9.47 -15.44
N LEU A 264 -7.82 8.79 -14.33
CA LEU A 264 -6.53 8.90 -13.63
C LEU A 264 -5.39 8.19 -14.39
N VAL A 265 -5.68 7.12 -15.11
CA VAL A 265 -4.72 6.49 -16.04
C VAL A 265 -4.40 7.45 -17.18
N ASP A 266 -5.38 8.09 -17.78
CA ASP A 266 -5.20 9.11 -18.84
C ASP A 266 -4.40 10.32 -18.30
N ALA A 267 -4.58 10.67 -17.03
CA ALA A 267 -3.80 11.70 -16.34
C ALA A 267 -2.35 11.31 -16.04
N GLY A 268 -1.99 10.01 -16.19
CA GLY A 268 -0.64 9.50 -16.08
C GLY A 268 -0.37 8.53 -14.93
N ALA A 269 -1.40 7.99 -14.28
CA ALA A 269 -1.23 6.88 -13.35
C ALA A 269 -0.72 5.65 -14.09
N GLY A 270 0.43 5.11 -13.66
CA GLY A 270 1.06 3.92 -14.25
C GLY A 270 0.85 2.65 -13.43
N ILE A 271 0.50 2.79 -12.16
CA ILE A 271 0.23 1.69 -11.23
C ILE A 271 -1.08 2.00 -10.52
N VAL A 272 -2.07 1.13 -10.62
CA VAL A 272 -3.41 1.41 -10.12
C VAL A 272 -3.97 0.24 -9.30
N GLY A 273 -4.81 0.56 -8.33
CA GLY A 273 -5.50 -0.40 -7.49
C GLY A 273 -6.63 0.24 -6.71
N GLY A 274 -7.07 -0.41 -5.65
CA GLY A 274 -8.09 0.14 -4.76
C GLY A 274 -7.69 0.07 -3.29
N CYS A 275 -8.13 1.03 -2.48
CA CYS A 275 -7.96 1.04 -1.04
C CYS A 275 -9.31 0.82 -0.34
N CYS A 276 -9.55 1.44 0.80
CA CYS A 276 -10.72 1.20 1.63
C CYS A 276 -12.05 1.24 0.86
N GLY A 277 -12.93 0.30 1.17
CA GLY A 277 -14.25 0.18 0.55
C GLY A 277 -14.27 -0.50 -0.82
N THR A 278 -13.13 -0.71 -1.45
CA THR A 278 -13.07 -1.44 -2.72
C THR A 278 -13.25 -2.95 -2.50
N CYS A 279 -13.76 -3.63 -3.50
CA CYS A 279 -13.86 -5.08 -3.54
C CYS A 279 -13.30 -5.58 -4.87
N LEU A 280 -13.40 -6.88 -5.13
CA LEU A 280 -12.87 -7.51 -6.35
C LEU A 280 -13.29 -6.82 -7.65
N LEU A 281 -14.52 -6.30 -7.71
CA LEU A 281 -15.04 -5.61 -8.89
C LEU A 281 -14.45 -4.22 -9.11
N TYR A 282 -13.83 -3.61 -8.06
CA TYR A 282 -13.25 -2.26 -8.13
C TYR A 282 -11.78 -2.27 -8.51
N THR A 283 -11.07 -3.35 -8.25
CA THR A 283 -9.61 -3.44 -8.40
C THR A 283 -9.18 -3.99 -9.74
N SER A 284 -10.13 -4.52 -10.50
CA SER A 284 -9.90 -5.02 -11.84
C SER A 284 -10.81 -4.29 -12.81
N PRO A 285 -10.42 -3.14 -13.37
CA PRO A 285 -10.96 -2.78 -14.67
C PRO A 285 -10.56 -3.94 -15.58
N SER A 286 -11.55 -4.63 -16.14
CA SER A 286 -11.27 -5.70 -17.10
C SER A 286 -10.29 -5.15 -18.16
N PRO A 287 -9.22 -5.87 -18.53
CA PRO A 287 -8.36 -5.45 -19.63
C PRO A 287 -9.12 -5.19 -20.95
N ARG A 288 -10.38 -5.61 -21.01
CA ARG A 288 -11.29 -5.32 -22.12
C ARG A 288 -11.92 -3.93 -22.05
N ASP A 289 -11.87 -3.26 -20.90
CA ASP A 289 -12.43 -1.93 -20.68
C ASP A 289 -11.38 -0.82 -20.76
N ILE A 290 -10.11 -1.18 -20.96
CA ILE A 290 -8.95 -0.27 -21.13
C ILE A 290 -8.52 -0.18 -22.62
N SER A 291 -9.23 -0.82 -23.54
CA SER A 291 -8.95 -0.78 -24.98
C SER A 291 -9.79 0.25 -25.71
#